data_f43a20769e16458472050e796c488271
#
_entry.id   f43a20769e16458472050e796c488271
#
_cell.length_a   1.000
_cell.length_b   1.000
_cell.length_c   1.000
_cell.angle_alpha   90.00
_cell.angle_beta   90.00
_cell.angle_gamma   90.00
#
_symmetry.space_group_name_H-M   'P 1'
#
loop_
_entity.id
_entity.type
_entity.pdbx_description
1 polymer ?
#
loop_
_entity_poly.entity_id
_entity_poly.type
_entity_poly.pdbx_seq_one_letter_code
_entity_poly.pdbx_strand_id
1 'polypeptide(L)'
;MEKQLIISLLNIYHSEDMRFSQSKSLLAFCQEYNLGRLDRKSLYFSVKDKQDIAALLRYEGIEASTTDADSFKNKTRADTTQQANNEKLNTANVRLHRVAIKTFYNKPLLWQHQAANFLPLQAHLEIDYQETAHLLAHQSIIVVENWESFNQIDDMALDFSDAGDNPLIVWRGEKEGVRADNAIALLNILQKPVWACMDYDPSGLLMAQALPYFAGMIKPDLAELRKILSNNKGLYSRYVKQLAHSQASLDSATHPDIVQLWHMIREFGKALPQEFFISHD
;
A
#
# COMPACT_ATOMS: atom_id res chain seq x y z
N MET A 1 9.16 17.47 14.61
CA MET A 1 8.28 16.45 15.27
C MET A 1 7.34 15.80 14.26
N GLU A 2 6.89 14.54 14.50
CA GLU A 2 5.89 13.88 13.66
C GLU A 2 4.48 14.42 13.95
N LYS A 3 3.61 14.48 12.91
CA LYS A 3 2.22 15.01 13.01
C LYS A 3 1.43 14.33 14.14
N GLN A 4 1.48 12.99 14.24
CA GLN A 4 0.72 12.25 15.25
C GLN A 4 1.20 12.57 16.68
N LEU A 5 2.50 12.81 16.86
CA LEU A 5 3.05 13.25 18.14
C LEU A 5 2.55 14.65 18.50
N ILE A 6 2.53 15.60 17.55
CA ILE A 6 2.01 16.95 17.78
C ILE A 6 0.54 16.93 18.18
N ILE A 7 -0.30 16.16 17.48
CA ILE A 7 -1.71 15.96 17.86
C ILE A 7 -1.82 15.43 19.29
N SER A 8 -0.98 14.46 19.65
CA SER A 8 -0.97 13.90 21.01
C SER A 8 -0.55 14.95 22.05
N LEU A 9 0.48 15.77 21.75
CA LEU A 9 0.96 16.81 22.64
C LEU A 9 -0.07 17.95 22.80
N LEU A 10 -0.75 18.36 21.75
CA LEU A 10 -1.84 19.33 21.81
C LEU A 10 -3.03 18.79 22.63
N ASN A 11 -3.40 17.54 22.44
CA ASN A 11 -4.44 16.89 23.26
C ASN A 11 -4.07 16.86 24.74
N ILE A 12 -2.80 16.55 25.06
CA ILE A 12 -2.29 16.58 26.44
C ILE A 12 -2.36 17.99 27.01
N TYR A 13 -1.97 19.00 26.24
CA TYR A 13 -1.97 20.38 26.66
C TYR A 13 -3.39 20.91 26.95
N HIS A 14 -4.35 20.65 26.07
CA HIS A 14 -5.73 21.14 26.18
C HIS A 14 -6.60 20.33 27.14
N SER A 15 -6.27 19.07 27.43
CA SER A 15 -7.09 18.25 28.33
C SER A 15 -6.91 18.68 29.79
N GLU A 16 -7.96 18.54 30.58
CA GLU A 16 -7.89 18.66 32.05
C GLU A 16 -7.28 17.40 32.69
N ASP A 17 -7.30 16.28 31.97
CA ASP A 17 -6.73 15.03 32.45
C ASP A 17 -5.20 15.13 32.61
N MET A 18 -4.70 14.39 33.59
CA MET A 18 -3.26 14.26 33.85
C MET A 18 -2.68 12.92 33.40
N ARG A 19 -3.54 11.97 33.00
CA ARG A 19 -3.13 10.62 32.58
C ARG A 19 -3.52 10.35 31.15
N PHE A 20 -2.55 9.86 30.38
CA PHE A 20 -2.73 9.56 28.95
C PHE A 20 -2.16 8.18 28.61
N SER A 21 -2.75 7.52 27.63
CA SER A 21 -2.21 6.27 27.12
C SER A 21 -0.86 6.51 26.44
N GLN A 22 0.08 5.60 26.67
CA GLN A 22 1.38 5.69 26.04
C GLN A 22 1.31 5.21 24.58
N SER A 23 2.01 5.93 23.69
CA SER A 23 2.41 5.44 22.38
C SER A 23 3.94 5.39 22.30
N LYS A 24 4.49 4.63 21.37
CA LYS A 24 5.94 4.50 21.22
C LYS A 24 6.63 5.85 20.97
N SER A 25 6.05 6.69 20.12
CA SER A 25 6.57 8.03 19.80
C SER A 25 6.44 8.99 20.98
N LEU A 26 5.32 8.96 21.70
CA LEU A 26 5.12 9.80 22.89
C LEU A 26 6.07 9.42 24.03
N LEU A 27 6.29 8.12 24.24
CA LEU A 27 7.23 7.65 25.27
C LEU A 27 8.67 8.08 24.94
N ALA A 28 9.11 7.92 23.70
CA ALA A 28 10.44 8.34 23.25
C ALA A 28 10.62 9.86 23.43
N PHE A 29 9.62 10.66 23.07
CA PHE A 29 9.63 12.10 23.26
C PHE A 29 9.73 12.49 24.76
N CYS A 30 8.93 11.85 25.60
CA CYS A 30 8.98 12.09 27.05
C CYS A 30 10.34 11.76 27.65
N GLN A 31 10.99 10.70 27.17
CA GLN A 31 12.35 10.33 27.62
C GLN A 31 13.40 11.33 27.13
N GLU A 32 13.31 11.80 25.89
CA GLU A 32 14.26 12.75 25.30
C GLU A 32 14.21 14.11 26.00
N TYR A 33 13.01 14.61 26.33
CA TYR A 33 12.81 15.93 26.92
C TYR A 33 12.58 15.89 28.42
N ASN A 34 12.68 14.71 29.04
CA ASN A 34 12.46 14.48 30.48
C ASN A 34 11.09 15.01 30.95
N LEU A 35 10.03 14.71 30.19
CA LEU A 35 8.66 15.13 30.44
C LEU A 35 7.79 13.96 30.91
N GLY A 36 6.86 14.27 31.78
CA GLY A 36 5.91 13.31 32.29
C GLY A 36 6.54 12.20 33.13
N ARG A 37 5.71 11.38 33.72
CA ARG A 37 6.14 10.22 34.52
C ARG A 37 5.40 8.97 34.07
N LEU A 38 6.13 7.90 33.79
CA LEU A 38 5.54 6.60 33.49
C LEU A 38 4.88 6.03 34.75
N ASP A 39 3.59 5.71 34.64
CA ASP A 39 2.79 5.06 35.68
C ASP A 39 2.12 3.81 35.07
N ARG A 40 2.76 2.65 35.23
CA ARG A 40 2.37 1.36 34.64
C ARG A 40 2.31 1.44 33.10
N LYS A 41 1.08 1.50 32.52
CA LYS A 41 0.83 1.59 31.07
C LYS A 41 0.37 2.98 30.62
N SER A 42 0.50 4.00 31.50
CA SER A 42 0.07 5.37 31.25
C SER A 42 1.21 6.33 31.50
N LEU A 43 1.14 7.50 30.87
CA LEU A 43 2.00 8.64 31.15
C LEU A 43 1.21 9.67 31.95
N TYR A 44 1.78 10.14 33.06
CA TYR A 44 1.22 11.21 33.88
C TYR A 44 1.97 12.51 33.59
N PHE A 45 1.25 13.58 33.30
CA PHE A 45 1.79 14.91 33.04
C PHE A 45 1.31 15.90 34.10
N SER A 46 2.22 16.58 34.76
CA SER A 46 1.92 17.69 35.66
C SER A 46 1.53 18.95 34.88
N VAL A 47 1.02 19.97 35.57
CA VAL A 47 0.76 21.29 34.98
C VAL A 47 2.03 21.88 34.37
N LYS A 48 3.19 21.69 35.04
CA LYS A 48 4.48 22.12 34.52
C LYS A 48 4.85 21.40 33.22
N ASP A 49 4.68 20.07 33.16
CA ASP A 49 4.95 19.30 31.93
C ASP A 49 4.11 19.82 30.75
N LYS A 50 2.86 20.19 30.97
CA LYS A 50 1.98 20.76 29.95
C LYS A 50 2.48 22.14 29.47
N GLN A 51 3.02 22.96 30.37
CA GLN A 51 3.63 24.24 30.01
C GLN A 51 4.94 24.02 29.20
N ASP A 52 5.75 23.04 29.59
CA ASP A 52 6.97 22.69 28.89
C ASP A 52 6.66 22.11 27.49
N ILE A 53 5.59 21.32 27.36
CA ILE A 53 5.05 20.87 26.05
C ILE A 53 4.68 22.08 25.18
N ALA A 54 3.97 23.07 25.72
CA ALA A 54 3.60 24.26 24.97
C ALA A 54 4.84 25.05 24.51
N ALA A 55 5.87 25.15 25.34
CA ALA A 55 7.12 25.79 24.96
C ALA A 55 7.83 25.03 23.84
N LEU A 56 7.90 23.69 23.89
CA LEU A 56 8.47 22.85 22.83
C LEU A 56 7.68 22.96 21.52
N LEU A 57 6.35 22.98 21.58
CA LEU A 57 5.50 23.18 20.39
C LEU A 57 5.75 24.55 19.75
N ARG A 58 5.98 25.59 20.58
CA ARG A 58 6.32 26.93 20.08
C ARG A 58 7.66 26.96 19.33
N TYR A 59 8.66 26.20 19.72
CA TYR A 59 9.91 26.05 18.95
C TYR A 59 9.67 25.43 17.57
N GLU A 60 8.64 24.60 17.43
CA GLU A 60 8.22 24.06 16.13
C GLU A 60 7.28 25.01 15.35
N GLY A 61 7.05 26.23 15.86
CA GLY A 61 6.18 27.21 15.24
C GLY A 61 4.68 27.01 15.51
N ILE A 62 4.34 26.21 16.54
CA ILE A 62 2.93 25.90 16.89
C ILE A 62 2.59 26.59 18.21
N GLU A 63 1.67 27.55 18.18
CA GLU A 63 1.15 28.19 19.38
C GLU A 63 0.06 27.33 20.00
N ALA A 64 0.40 26.56 21.03
CA ALA A 64 -0.48 25.57 21.63
C ALA A 64 -1.80 26.16 22.17
N SER A 65 -1.78 27.38 22.66
CA SER A 65 -2.96 28.07 23.23
C SER A 65 -4.06 28.38 22.20
N THR A 66 -3.67 28.53 20.93
CA THR A 66 -4.60 28.90 19.83
C THR A 66 -4.79 27.80 18.80
N THR A 67 -4.04 26.70 18.92
CA THR A 67 -4.03 25.61 17.95
C THR A 67 -4.75 24.39 18.48
N ASP A 68 -5.88 24.03 17.86
CA ASP A 68 -6.62 22.80 18.18
C ASP A 68 -5.94 21.58 17.52
N ALA A 69 -5.89 20.44 18.24
CA ALA A 69 -5.42 19.17 17.73
C ALA A 69 -6.18 18.71 16.46
N ASP A 70 -7.48 19.00 16.39
CA ASP A 70 -8.31 18.66 15.24
C ASP A 70 -7.95 19.49 13.99
N SER A 71 -7.32 20.65 14.18
CA SER A 71 -6.85 21.46 13.06
C SER A 71 -5.81 20.77 12.19
N PHE A 72 -5.13 19.73 12.71
CA PHE A 72 -4.15 18.94 11.98
C PHE A 72 -4.73 17.66 11.34
N LYS A 73 -5.97 17.25 11.68
CA LYS A 73 -6.51 15.95 11.23
C LYS A 73 -6.79 15.89 9.73
N ASN A 74 -7.31 16.96 9.13
CA ASN A 74 -7.86 16.96 7.76
C ASN A 74 -7.28 18.03 6.81
N LYS A 75 -6.16 18.67 7.14
CA LYS A 75 -5.58 19.74 6.31
C LYS A 75 -4.60 19.22 5.29
N THR A 76 -4.62 19.84 4.10
CA THR A 76 -3.65 19.62 3.04
C THR A 76 -2.30 20.25 3.39
N ARG A 77 -1.26 19.90 2.63
CA ARG A 77 0.09 20.46 2.80
C ARG A 77 0.10 22.00 2.65
N ALA A 78 -0.70 22.52 1.72
CA ALA A 78 -0.83 23.95 1.48
C ALA A 78 -1.44 24.69 2.68
N ASP A 79 -2.48 24.11 3.31
CA ASP A 79 -3.17 24.75 4.44
C ASP A 79 -2.31 24.79 5.71
N THR A 80 -1.42 23.83 5.88
CA THR A 80 -0.58 23.72 7.08
C THR A 80 0.68 24.59 6.97
N THR A 81 1.20 24.82 5.77
CA THR A 81 2.37 25.69 5.53
C THR A 81 2.08 27.15 5.91
N GLN A 82 0.83 27.59 5.86
CA GLN A 82 0.41 28.92 6.33
C GLN A 82 0.37 29.07 7.86
N GLN A 83 0.33 27.96 8.60
CA GLN A 83 0.16 27.96 10.06
C GLN A 83 1.40 27.53 10.85
N ALA A 84 2.36 26.87 10.22
CA ALA A 84 3.59 26.42 10.86
C ALA A 84 4.76 26.56 9.88
N ASN A 85 5.85 27.15 10.34
CA ASN A 85 7.08 27.37 9.55
C ASN A 85 7.87 26.08 9.26
N ASN A 86 7.35 24.90 9.61
CA ASN A 86 8.05 23.63 9.48
C ASN A 86 7.38 22.70 8.48
N GLU A 87 7.99 22.52 7.33
CA GLU A 87 7.54 21.67 6.21
C GLU A 87 7.39 20.18 6.59
N LYS A 88 8.13 19.70 7.62
CA LYS A 88 8.09 18.33 8.11
C LYS A 88 6.82 17.97 8.91
N LEU A 89 6.03 18.95 9.32
CA LEU A 89 4.75 18.75 10.04
C LEU A 89 3.63 18.24 9.13
N ASN A 90 3.86 18.26 7.84
CA ASN A 90 2.92 17.92 6.81
C ASN A 90 3.05 16.45 6.38
N THR A 91 2.61 15.53 7.20
CA THR A 91 2.47 14.11 6.82
C THR A 91 1.06 13.76 6.34
N ALA A 92 0.26 14.69 5.85
CA ALA A 92 -0.86 14.32 5.00
C ALA A 92 -0.26 13.66 3.75
N ASN A 93 -0.61 12.39 3.52
CA ASN A 93 -0.11 11.67 2.35
C ASN A 93 -0.56 12.45 1.10
N VAL A 94 0.41 13.11 0.43
CA VAL A 94 0.14 13.91 -0.78
C VAL A 94 -0.46 13.04 -1.90
N ARG A 95 -0.35 11.70 -1.75
CA ARG A 95 -0.86 10.68 -2.67
C ARG A 95 -2.08 9.96 -2.10
N LEU A 96 -2.91 10.64 -1.30
CA LEU A 96 -4.03 10.04 -0.56
C LEU A 96 -4.98 9.23 -1.45
N HIS A 97 -5.24 9.70 -2.68
CA HIS A 97 -6.16 9.08 -3.64
C HIS A 97 -5.48 8.65 -4.94
N ARG A 98 -4.14 8.54 -4.92
CA ARG A 98 -3.36 8.23 -6.12
C ARG A 98 -3.22 6.73 -6.35
N VAL A 99 -3.35 6.34 -7.63
CA VAL A 99 -3.10 4.98 -8.12
C VAL A 99 -2.28 5.07 -9.39
N ALA A 100 -1.23 4.26 -9.50
CA ALA A 100 -0.45 4.15 -10.72
C ALA A 100 -1.11 3.15 -11.68
N ILE A 101 -1.34 3.58 -12.92
CA ILE A 101 -1.95 2.80 -13.98
C ILE A 101 -1.16 2.89 -15.27
N LYS A 102 -1.23 1.85 -16.08
CA LYS A 102 -0.69 1.83 -17.45
C LYS A 102 -1.46 0.82 -18.31
N THR A 103 -1.03 0.67 -19.54
CA THR A 103 -1.37 -0.42 -20.45
C THR A 103 -0.08 -1.08 -20.94
N PHE A 104 -0.17 -2.21 -21.62
CA PHE A 104 0.95 -2.74 -22.37
C PHE A 104 1.44 -1.74 -23.41
N TYR A 105 2.73 -1.84 -23.74
CA TYR A 105 3.31 -1.03 -24.82
C TYR A 105 2.51 -1.18 -26.12
N ASN A 106 2.34 -0.11 -26.85
CA ASN A 106 1.50 -0.01 -28.06
C ASN A 106 0.00 -0.32 -27.85
N LYS A 107 -0.48 -0.46 -26.64
CA LYS A 107 -1.92 -0.50 -26.34
C LYS A 107 -2.38 0.85 -25.80
N PRO A 108 -3.55 1.36 -26.25
CA PRO A 108 -4.03 2.65 -25.78
C PRO A 108 -4.62 2.58 -24.38
N LEU A 109 -4.38 3.59 -23.58
CA LEU A 109 -5.17 3.84 -22.36
C LEU A 109 -6.53 4.40 -22.77
N LEU A 110 -7.60 3.69 -22.42
CA LEU A 110 -8.95 4.00 -22.88
C LEU A 110 -9.70 4.86 -21.86
N TRP A 111 -10.20 6.00 -22.35
CA TRP A 111 -11.04 6.93 -21.58
C TRP A 111 -12.41 7.05 -22.24
N GLN A 112 -13.48 7.20 -21.43
CA GLN A 112 -14.79 7.55 -21.93
C GLN A 112 -14.77 8.98 -22.49
N HIS A 113 -15.37 9.16 -23.67
CA HIS A 113 -15.51 10.47 -24.31
C HIS A 113 -14.21 11.24 -24.62
N GLN A 114 -13.06 10.55 -24.57
CA GLN A 114 -11.76 11.15 -24.86
C GLN A 114 -10.99 10.32 -25.89
N ALA A 115 -10.01 10.94 -26.55
CA ALA A 115 -9.09 10.22 -27.44
C ALA A 115 -8.24 9.24 -26.62
N ALA A 116 -7.98 8.07 -27.19
CA ALA A 116 -7.08 7.08 -26.61
C ALA A 116 -5.65 7.63 -26.53
N ASN A 117 -5.00 7.40 -25.39
CA ASN A 117 -3.63 7.84 -25.15
C ASN A 117 -2.68 6.64 -25.16
N PHE A 118 -1.58 6.75 -25.89
CA PHE A 118 -0.50 5.78 -25.89
C PHE A 118 0.61 6.25 -24.94
N LEU A 119 1.01 5.38 -24.02
CA LEU A 119 2.13 5.66 -23.13
C LEU A 119 3.44 5.16 -23.75
N PRO A 120 4.56 5.89 -23.56
CA PRO A 120 5.89 5.37 -23.89
C PRO A 120 6.18 4.08 -23.11
N LEU A 121 7.13 3.29 -23.60
CA LEU A 121 7.62 2.11 -22.91
C LEU A 121 8.05 2.48 -21.47
N GLN A 122 7.70 1.65 -20.50
CA GLN A 122 7.94 1.85 -19.06
C GLN A 122 7.32 3.12 -18.45
N ALA A 123 6.46 3.85 -19.18
CA ALA A 123 5.72 4.96 -18.62
C ALA A 123 4.43 4.49 -17.93
N HIS A 124 3.97 5.26 -16.97
CA HIS A 124 2.68 5.09 -16.30
C HIS A 124 2.03 6.43 -16.01
N LEU A 125 0.76 6.42 -15.69
CA LEU A 125 0.04 7.57 -15.16
C LEU A 125 -0.28 7.34 -13.67
N GLU A 126 -0.14 8.39 -12.88
CA GLU A 126 -0.63 8.41 -11.51
C GLU A 126 -1.91 9.24 -11.48
N ILE A 127 -3.04 8.57 -11.31
CA ILE A 127 -4.38 9.19 -11.35
C ILE A 127 -4.96 9.37 -9.96
N ASP A 128 -5.83 10.35 -9.79
CA ASP A 128 -6.74 10.40 -8.65
C ASP A 128 -7.96 9.52 -8.95
N TYR A 129 -8.08 8.38 -8.24
CA TYR A 129 -9.14 7.42 -8.55
C TYR A 129 -10.55 7.94 -8.23
N GLN A 130 -10.70 8.86 -7.28
CA GLN A 130 -12.00 9.43 -6.94
C GLN A 130 -12.55 10.29 -8.06
N GLU A 131 -11.66 11.08 -8.68
CA GLU A 131 -12.04 12.03 -9.73
C GLU A 131 -12.09 11.38 -11.13
N THR A 132 -11.27 10.35 -11.39
CA THR A 132 -11.05 9.90 -12.78
C THR A 132 -11.42 8.45 -13.05
N ALA A 133 -11.67 7.60 -12.04
CA ALA A 133 -11.95 6.19 -12.26
C ALA A 133 -13.15 5.95 -13.20
N HIS A 134 -14.21 6.75 -13.05
CA HIS A 134 -15.42 6.64 -13.88
C HIS A 134 -15.19 6.92 -15.39
N LEU A 135 -14.05 7.54 -15.73
CA LEU A 135 -13.67 7.80 -17.11
C LEU A 135 -12.93 6.62 -17.76
N LEU A 136 -12.41 5.67 -16.98
CA LEU A 136 -11.68 4.53 -17.53
C LEU A 136 -12.63 3.55 -18.23
N ALA A 137 -12.27 3.12 -19.45
CA ALA A 137 -13.14 2.33 -20.34
C ALA A 137 -12.64 0.91 -20.63
N HIS A 138 -11.65 0.42 -19.88
CA HIS A 138 -11.12 -0.93 -20.00
C HIS A 138 -12.13 -1.99 -19.53
N GLN A 139 -12.09 -3.18 -20.14
CA GLN A 139 -13.03 -4.27 -19.83
C GLN A 139 -12.50 -5.27 -18.78
N SER A 140 -11.22 -5.25 -18.52
CA SER A 140 -10.54 -6.10 -17.54
C SER A 140 -9.37 -5.35 -16.91
N ILE A 141 -8.87 -5.88 -15.80
CA ILE A 141 -7.82 -5.24 -15.01
C ILE A 141 -6.77 -6.30 -14.65
N ILE A 142 -5.49 -5.95 -14.74
CA ILE A 142 -4.39 -6.71 -14.15
C ILE A 142 -3.87 -5.92 -12.96
N VAL A 143 -3.88 -6.52 -11.77
CA VAL A 143 -3.26 -5.94 -10.57
C VAL A 143 -1.89 -6.56 -10.36
N VAL A 144 -0.86 -5.73 -10.36
CA VAL A 144 0.54 -6.15 -10.19
C VAL A 144 1.01 -5.81 -8.78
N GLU A 145 1.60 -6.78 -8.08
CA GLU A 145 2.04 -6.62 -6.70
C GLU A 145 3.27 -5.74 -6.58
N ASN A 146 4.32 -6.08 -7.33
CA ASN A 146 5.64 -5.47 -7.22
C ASN A 146 5.80 -4.32 -8.21
N TRP A 147 6.48 -3.25 -7.78
CA TRP A 147 6.73 -2.07 -8.63
C TRP A 147 7.62 -2.39 -9.83
N GLU A 148 8.65 -3.21 -9.65
CA GLU A 148 9.55 -3.59 -10.74
C GLU A 148 8.81 -4.37 -11.82
N SER A 149 8.01 -5.36 -11.42
CA SER A 149 7.16 -6.14 -12.33
C SER A 149 6.09 -5.26 -13.01
N PHE A 150 5.50 -4.30 -12.28
CA PHE A 150 4.59 -3.32 -12.88
C PHE A 150 5.28 -2.48 -13.96
N ASN A 151 6.49 -2.01 -13.66
CA ASN A 151 7.24 -1.17 -14.59
C ASN A 151 7.68 -1.93 -15.84
N GLN A 152 8.13 -3.18 -15.67
CA GLN A 152 8.68 -4.06 -16.72
C GLN A 152 7.69 -5.14 -17.18
N ILE A 153 6.38 -4.92 -17.06
CA ILE A 153 5.36 -5.95 -17.37
C ILE A 153 5.42 -6.41 -18.84
N ASP A 154 5.86 -5.54 -19.74
CA ASP A 154 6.01 -5.85 -21.15
C ASP A 154 7.16 -6.86 -21.43
N ASP A 155 8.12 -6.95 -20.52
CA ASP A 155 9.31 -7.81 -20.61
C ASP A 155 9.12 -9.11 -19.80
N MET A 156 7.94 -9.33 -19.21
CA MET A 156 7.65 -10.55 -18.44
C MET A 156 7.30 -11.73 -19.34
N ALA A 157 7.99 -12.86 -19.15
CA ALA A 157 7.69 -14.13 -19.82
C ALA A 157 6.47 -14.84 -19.17
N LEU A 158 5.31 -14.18 -19.19
CA LEU A 158 4.03 -14.68 -18.67
C LEU A 158 2.96 -14.59 -19.75
N ASP A 159 1.92 -15.43 -19.63
CA ASP A 159 0.75 -15.35 -20.49
C ASP A 159 -0.30 -14.43 -19.89
N PHE A 160 -0.58 -13.34 -20.57
CA PHE A 160 -1.57 -12.35 -20.19
C PHE A 160 -2.89 -12.46 -20.99
N SER A 161 -3.00 -13.44 -21.90
CA SER A 161 -4.12 -13.55 -22.84
C SER A 161 -5.48 -13.70 -22.17
N ASP A 162 -5.54 -14.34 -21.00
CA ASP A 162 -6.77 -14.51 -20.22
C ASP A 162 -7.35 -13.16 -19.75
N ALA A 163 -6.50 -12.14 -19.57
CA ALA A 163 -6.95 -10.80 -19.20
C ALA A 163 -7.51 -10.01 -20.41
N GLY A 164 -7.48 -10.57 -21.62
CA GLY A 164 -7.97 -9.94 -22.86
C GLY A 164 -6.92 -9.06 -23.54
N ASP A 165 -7.33 -8.44 -24.66
CA ASP A 165 -6.39 -7.75 -25.56
C ASP A 165 -5.80 -6.45 -25.00
N ASN A 166 -6.54 -5.74 -24.16
CA ASN A 166 -6.14 -4.44 -23.63
C ASN A 166 -6.63 -4.23 -22.19
N PRO A 167 -6.11 -4.97 -21.21
CA PRO A 167 -6.44 -4.78 -19.82
C PRO A 167 -5.86 -3.46 -19.28
N LEU A 168 -6.51 -2.87 -18.29
CA LEU A 168 -5.90 -1.84 -17.46
C LEU A 168 -4.90 -2.48 -16.49
N ILE A 169 -3.66 -2.05 -16.51
CA ILE A 169 -2.65 -2.52 -15.58
C ILE A 169 -2.58 -1.55 -14.40
N VAL A 170 -2.75 -2.07 -13.20
CA VAL A 170 -2.82 -1.31 -11.95
C VAL A 170 -1.73 -1.79 -11.01
N TRP A 171 -0.91 -0.90 -10.53
CA TRP A 171 -0.01 -1.23 -9.44
C TRP A 171 -0.78 -1.32 -8.12
N ARG A 172 -0.59 -2.41 -7.38
CA ARG A 172 -1.27 -2.65 -6.10
C ARG A 172 -0.97 -1.58 -5.05
N GLY A 173 0.22 -0.95 -5.11
CA GLY A 173 0.67 -0.02 -4.09
C GLY A 173 1.43 -0.70 -2.94
N GLU A 174 1.94 0.09 -2.03
CA GLU A 174 2.75 -0.33 -0.87
C GLU A 174 2.31 0.39 0.42
N LYS A 175 3.00 0.10 1.53
CA LYS A 175 2.69 0.73 2.83
C LYS A 175 3.09 2.20 2.89
N GLU A 176 4.19 2.55 2.22
CA GLU A 176 4.73 3.91 2.17
C GLU A 176 4.56 4.45 0.74
N GLY A 177 3.98 5.64 0.58
CA GLY A 177 3.71 6.20 -0.75
C GLY A 177 2.29 5.98 -1.24
N VAL A 178 2.12 5.29 -2.37
CA VAL A 178 0.79 4.93 -2.91
C VAL A 178 0.25 3.72 -2.17
N ARG A 179 -0.83 3.89 -1.44
CA ARG A 179 -1.39 2.85 -0.55
C ARG A 179 -2.13 1.77 -1.35
N ALA A 180 -1.99 0.53 -0.92
CA ALA A 180 -2.72 -0.61 -1.47
C ALA A 180 -4.25 -0.45 -1.38
N ASP A 181 -4.75 0.26 -0.36
CA ASP A 181 -6.18 0.58 -0.21
C ASP A 181 -6.74 1.36 -1.40
N ASN A 182 -5.91 2.21 -2.04
CA ASN A 182 -6.32 3.00 -3.20
C ASN A 182 -6.59 2.12 -4.42
N ALA A 183 -5.74 1.12 -4.66
CA ALA A 183 -5.99 0.15 -5.74
C ALA A 183 -7.30 -0.62 -5.49
N ILE A 184 -7.53 -1.10 -4.28
CA ILE A 184 -8.80 -1.77 -3.90
C ILE A 184 -10.00 -0.85 -4.12
N ALA A 185 -9.90 0.43 -3.74
CA ALA A 185 -10.97 1.41 -3.96
C ALA A 185 -11.25 1.62 -5.47
N LEU A 186 -10.20 1.73 -6.30
CA LEU A 186 -10.33 1.79 -7.75
C LEU A 186 -11.06 0.56 -8.31
N LEU A 187 -10.68 -0.65 -7.90
CA LEU A 187 -11.31 -1.89 -8.35
C LEU A 187 -12.81 -1.92 -8.00
N ASN A 188 -13.18 -1.45 -6.81
CA ASN A 188 -14.58 -1.39 -6.37
C ASN A 188 -15.42 -0.37 -7.18
N ILE A 189 -14.80 0.69 -7.71
CA ILE A 189 -15.48 1.63 -8.59
C ILE A 189 -15.64 1.03 -9.99
N LEU A 190 -14.59 0.41 -10.54
CA LEU A 190 -14.58 -0.10 -11.91
C LEU A 190 -15.43 -1.36 -12.08
N GLN A 191 -15.48 -2.25 -11.08
CA GLN A 191 -16.28 -3.48 -11.09
C GLN A 191 -16.03 -4.36 -12.33
N LYS A 192 -14.78 -4.48 -12.76
CA LYS A 192 -14.36 -5.29 -13.89
C LYS A 192 -13.66 -6.56 -13.43
N PRO A 193 -13.59 -7.63 -14.24
CA PRO A 193 -12.79 -8.80 -13.94
C PRO A 193 -11.33 -8.42 -13.64
N VAL A 194 -10.79 -8.94 -12.52
CA VAL A 194 -9.45 -8.63 -12.03
C VAL A 194 -8.57 -9.87 -12.10
N TRP A 195 -7.49 -9.76 -12.84
CA TRP A 195 -6.44 -10.76 -12.93
C TRP A 195 -5.28 -10.37 -12.03
N ALA A 196 -4.83 -11.28 -11.18
CA ALA A 196 -3.77 -11.01 -10.21
C ALA A 196 -2.41 -11.43 -10.78
N CYS A 197 -1.48 -10.48 -10.91
CA CYS A 197 -0.07 -10.73 -11.18
C CYS A 197 0.69 -10.51 -9.86
N MET A 198 0.83 -11.60 -9.10
CA MET A 198 1.38 -11.62 -7.75
C MET A 198 2.49 -12.66 -7.66
N ASP A 199 3.28 -12.62 -6.59
CA ASP A 199 4.26 -13.63 -6.30
C ASP A 199 3.62 -15.03 -6.16
N TYR A 200 4.30 -16.06 -6.65
CA TYR A 200 3.88 -17.45 -6.45
C TYR A 200 4.36 -17.92 -5.08
N ASP A 201 3.75 -17.35 -4.06
CA ASP A 201 4.03 -17.66 -2.66
C ASP A 201 2.73 -17.61 -1.83
N PRO A 202 2.71 -18.13 -0.59
CA PRO A 202 1.50 -18.16 0.22
C PRO A 202 0.86 -16.77 0.42
N SER A 203 1.66 -15.71 0.55
CA SER A 203 1.17 -14.34 0.74
C SER A 203 0.57 -13.78 -0.55
N GLY A 204 1.22 -13.98 -1.70
CA GLY A 204 0.73 -13.53 -3.01
C GLY A 204 -0.60 -14.20 -3.38
N LEU A 205 -0.73 -15.52 -3.15
CA LEU A 205 -2.00 -16.23 -3.36
C LEU A 205 -3.11 -15.73 -2.43
N LEU A 206 -2.77 -15.46 -1.16
CA LEU A 206 -3.73 -14.90 -0.20
C LEU A 206 -4.19 -13.49 -0.61
N MET A 207 -3.27 -12.66 -1.08
CA MET A 207 -3.60 -11.33 -1.58
C MET A 207 -4.43 -11.39 -2.86
N ALA A 208 -4.11 -12.28 -3.79
CA ALA A 208 -4.85 -12.46 -5.02
C ALA A 208 -6.32 -12.82 -4.78
N GLN A 209 -6.58 -13.84 -3.95
CA GLN A 209 -7.96 -14.27 -3.67
C GLN A 209 -8.77 -13.22 -2.88
N ALA A 210 -8.12 -12.25 -2.25
CA ALA A 210 -8.77 -11.16 -1.52
C ALA A 210 -9.10 -9.95 -2.41
N LEU A 211 -8.67 -9.94 -3.68
CA LEU A 211 -8.98 -8.86 -4.61
C LEU A 211 -10.47 -8.82 -4.94
N PRO A 212 -11.10 -7.65 -4.97
CA PRO A 212 -12.45 -7.50 -5.50
C PRO A 212 -12.51 -7.96 -6.96
N TYR A 213 -13.60 -8.66 -7.33
CA TYR A 213 -13.84 -9.13 -8.71
C TYR A 213 -12.73 -10.04 -9.26
N PHE A 214 -12.04 -10.77 -8.40
CA PHE A 214 -10.97 -11.69 -8.78
C PHE A 214 -11.45 -12.72 -9.81
N ALA A 215 -10.81 -12.74 -10.98
CA ALA A 215 -11.13 -13.61 -12.11
C ALA A 215 -10.10 -14.73 -12.31
N GLY A 216 -8.85 -14.53 -11.88
CA GLY A 216 -7.81 -15.53 -11.99
C GLY A 216 -6.41 -14.97 -11.74
N MET A 217 -5.41 -15.85 -11.84
CA MET A 217 -3.99 -15.53 -11.71
C MET A 217 -3.34 -15.41 -13.09
N ILE A 218 -2.56 -14.38 -13.30
CA ILE A 218 -1.55 -14.38 -14.37
C ILE A 218 -0.46 -15.37 -13.96
N LYS A 219 -0.15 -16.34 -14.79
CA LYS A 219 0.76 -17.43 -14.46
C LYS A 219 1.49 -17.95 -15.69
N PRO A 220 2.71 -18.49 -15.53
CA PRO A 220 3.36 -19.22 -16.61
C PRO A 220 2.64 -20.54 -16.86
N ASP A 221 3.05 -21.23 -17.90
CA ASP A 221 2.66 -22.63 -18.05
C ASP A 221 3.01 -23.45 -16.79
N LEU A 222 2.07 -24.27 -16.33
CA LEU A 222 2.22 -25.00 -15.08
C LEU A 222 3.33 -26.04 -15.09
N ALA A 223 3.63 -26.63 -16.26
CA ALA A 223 4.74 -27.57 -16.40
C ALA A 223 6.07 -26.82 -16.30
N GLU A 224 6.13 -25.61 -16.84
CA GLU A 224 7.30 -24.72 -16.69
C GLU A 224 7.49 -24.29 -15.24
N LEU A 225 6.44 -23.81 -14.56
CA LEU A 225 6.51 -23.45 -13.16
C LEU A 225 6.97 -24.62 -12.29
N ARG A 226 6.44 -25.82 -12.53
CA ARG A 226 6.86 -27.06 -11.85
C ARG A 226 8.34 -27.34 -12.08
N LYS A 227 8.83 -27.20 -13.31
CA LYS A 227 10.26 -27.37 -13.67
C LYS A 227 11.14 -26.35 -12.95
N ILE A 228 10.73 -25.09 -12.87
CA ILE A 228 11.45 -24.04 -12.16
C ILE A 228 11.56 -24.38 -10.66
N LEU A 229 10.45 -24.73 -10.02
CA LEU A 229 10.42 -25.07 -8.59
C LEU A 229 11.22 -26.35 -8.29
N SER A 230 11.19 -27.37 -9.17
CA SER A 230 11.96 -28.61 -9.01
C SER A 230 13.48 -28.39 -9.12
N ASN A 231 13.94 -27.44 -9.93
CA ASN A 231 15.35 -27.14 -10.16
C ASN A 231 16.00 -26.26 -9.08
N ASN A 232 15.50 -26.32 -7.85
CA ASN A 232 15.96 -25.50 -6.71
C ASN A 232 15.89 -23.98 -6.90
N LYS A 233 15.16 -23.50 -7.88
CA LYS A 233 14.77 -22.10 -7.96
C LYS A 233 13.63 -21.86 -6.96
N GLY A 234 13.67 -20.75 -6.26
CA GLY A 234 12.67 -20.39 -5.25
C GLY A 234 13.20 -20.39 -3.81
N LEU A 235 12.45 -19.75 -2.93
CA LEU A 235 12.86 -19.36 -1.58
C LEU A 235 12.12 -20.19 -0.52
N TYR A 236 12.76 -21.22 0.02
CA TYR A 236 12.21 -22.03 1.13
C TYR A 236 11.93 -21.19 2.38
N SER A 237 12.86 -20.33 2.77
CA SER A 237 12.72 -19.49 3.97
C SER A 237 11.52 -18.55 3.91
N ARG A 238 11.22 -18.01 2.72
CA ARG A 238 10.06 -17.15 2.48
C ARG A 238 8.76 -17.94 2.60
N TYR A 239 8.69 -19.11 1.98
CA TYR A 239 7.56 -20.03 2.11
C TYR A 239 7.23 -20.34 3.57
N VAL A 240 8.20 -20.76 4.36
CA VAL A 240 8.01 -21.15 5.76
C VAL A 240 7.52 -19.96 6.62
N LYS A 241 8.09 -18.78 6.42
CA LYS A 241 7.68 -17.57 7.17
C LYS A 241 6.21 -17.18 6.91
N GLN A 242 5.72 -17.40 5.70
CA GLN A 242 4.37 -17.01 5.31
C GLN A 242 3.33 -18.07 5.63
N LEU A 243 3.73 -19.35 5.75
CA LEU A 243 2.85 -20.51 5.88
C LEU A 243 1.88 -20.37 7.06
N ALA A 244 2.37 -19.99 8.24
CA ALA A 244 1.57 -19.92 9.46
C ALA A 244 0.36 -18.98 9.36
N HIS A 245 0.46 -17.92 8.56
CA HIS A 245 -0.61 -16.93 8.40
C HIS A 245 -1.54 -17.21 7.22
N SER A 246 -1.10 -18.02 6.24
CA SER A 246 -1.79 -18.19 4.97
C SER A 246 -2.43 -19.55 4.80
N GLN A 247 -1.90 -20.58 5.44
CA GLN A 247 -2.26 -21.98 5.19
C GLN A 247 -3.76 -22.26 5.34
N ALA A 248 -4.36 -21.85 6.46
CA ALA A 248 -5.76 -22.18 6.74
C ALA A 248 -6.71 -21.58 5.67
N SER A 249 -6.44 -20.36 5.22
CA SER A 249 -7.22 -19.70 4.17
C SER A 249 -6.99 -20.34 2.80
N LEU A 250 -5.75 -20.70 2.47
CA LEU A 250 -5.42 -21.34 1.20
C LEU A 250 -5.89 -22.79 1.12
N ASP A 251 -5.87 -23.54 2.23
CA ASP A 251 -6.42 -24.90 2.30
C ASP A 251 -7.97 -24.91 2.10
N SER A 252 -8.64 -23.79 2.37
CA SER A 252 -10.08 -23.61 2.15
C SER A 252 -10.43 -22.87 0.85
N ALA A 253 -9.44 -22.52 0.04
CA ALA A 253 -9.66 -21.79 -1.21
C ALA A 253 -10.48 -22.64 -2.20
N THR A 254 -11.36 -21.95 -2.96
CA THR A 254 -12.25 -22.59 -3.95
C THR A 254 -11.95 -22.18 -5.39
N HIS A 255 -11.24 -21.08 -5.60
CA HIS A 255 -10.90 -20.65 -6.95
C HIS A 255 -9.86 -21.59 -7.58
N PRO A 256 -10.11 -22.11 -8.82
CA PRO A 256 -9.25 -23.13 -9.43
C PRO A 256 -7.76 -22.76 -9.49
N ASP A 257 -7.45 -21.52 -9.90
CA ASP A 257 -6.05 -21.06 -9.99
C ASP A 257 -5.36 -21.06 -8.61
N ILE A 258 -6.06 -20.57 -7.59
CA ILE A 258 -5.50 -20.54 -6.22
C ILE A 258 -5.24 -21.96 -5.72
N VAL A 259 -6.22 -22.86 -5.88
CA VAL A 259 -6.09 -24.26 -5.46
C VAL A 259 -4.92 -24.94 -6.17
N GLN A 260 -4.81 -24.77 -7.49
CA GLN A 260 -3.78 -25.39 -8.31
C GLN A 260 -2.37 -24.87 -7.95
N LEU A 261 -2.21 -23.55 -7.85
CA LEU A 261 -0.94 -22.93 -7.48
C LEU A 261 -0.55 -23.26 -6.04
N TRP A 262 -1.54 -23.26 -5.11
CA TRP A 262 -1.31 -23.62 -3.73
C TRP A 262 -0.79 -25.06 -3.58
N HIS A 263 -1.42 -26.01 -4.28
CA HIS A 263 -0.94 -27.39 -4.29
C HIS A 263 0.50 -27.50 -4.78
N MET A 264 0.85 -26.80 -5.84
CA MET A 264 2.20 -26.81 -6.40
C MET A 264 3.22 -26.18 -5.45
N ILE A 265 2.94 -24.99 -4.92
CA ILE A 265 3.82 -24.28 -3.97
C ILE A 265 4.04 -25.15 -2.71
N ARG A 266 2.98 -25.79 -2.21
CA ARG A 266 3.03 -26.67 -1.05
C ARG A 266 3.84 -27.94 -1.32
N GLU A 267 3.69 -28.55 -2.50
CA GLU A 267 4.45 -29.75 -2.92
C GLU A 267 5.96 -29.51 -2.86
N PHE A 268 6.40 -28.34 -3.35
CA PHE A 268 7.83 -27.99 -3.37
C PHE A 268 8.32 -27.27 -2.11
N GLY A 269 7.43 -26.73 -1.30
CA GLY A 269 7.77 -25.93 -0.12
C GLY A 269 8.55 -24.67 -0.46
N LYS A 270 8.29 -24.03 -1.60
CA LYS A 270 9.07 -22.89 -2.13
C LYS A 270 8.18 -21.76 -2.58
N ALA A 271 8.66 -20.54 -2.39
CA ALA A 271 8.10 -19.29 -2.92
C ALA A 271 8.90 -18.86 -4.14
N LEU A 272 8.24 -18.35 -5.17
CA LEU A 272 8.89 -17.79 -6.37
C LEU A 272 8.39 -16.37 -6.62
N PRO A 273 9.26 -15.36 -6.53
CA PRO A 273 8.90 -13.98 -6.86
C PRO A 273 8.52 -13.83 -8.34
N GLN A 274 7.59 -12.94 -8.64
CA GLN A 274 7.15 -12.69 -10.02
C GLN A 274 8.25 -12.09 -10.89
N GLU A 275 9.21 -11.36 -10.31
CA GLU A 275 10.37 -10.79 -11.00
C GLU A 275 11.27 -11.84 -11.66
N PHE A 276 11.15 -13.09 -11.22
CA PHE A 276 11.85 -14.22 -11.87
C PHE A 276 11.51 -14.32 -13.37
N PHE A 277 10.34 -13.86 -13.76
CA PHE A 277 9.85 -13.91 -15.14
C PHE A 277 10.18 -12.65 -15.96
N ILE A 278 10.87 -11.67 -15.40
CA ILE A 278 11.36 -10.53 -16.16
C ILE A 278 12.57 -11.00 -17.01
N SER A 279 12.48 -10.83 -18.31
CA SER A 279 13.58 -11.16 -19.23
C SER A 279 14.69 -10.13 -19.08
N HIS A 280 15.89 -10.59 -18.81
CA HIS A 280 17.13 -9.76 -18.81
C HIS A 280 17.87 -10.04 -20.11
N ASP A 281 17.52 -9.30 -21.18
CA ASP A 281 18.30 -9.31 -22.44
C ASP A 281 19.50 -8.35 -22.36
#